data_061ac5ae87c6a9b72955ad76fff28b7b
#
_entry.id   061ac5ae87c6a9b72955ad76fff28b7b
#
_cell.length_a   1.000
_cell.length_b   1.000
_cell.length_c   1.000
_cell.angle_alpha   90.00
_cell.angle_beta   90.00
_cell.angle_gamma   90.00
#
_symmetry.space_group_name_H-M   'P 1'
#
loop_
_entity.id
_entity.type
_entity.pdbx_description
1 polymer ?
#
loop_
_entity_poly.entity_id
_entity_poly.type
_entity_poly.pdbx_seq_one_letter_code
_entity_poly.pdbx_strand_id
1 'polypeptide(L)'
;MKKLLVIIFIVLLSVPAFSQIKFGLKAGVSTTSLSMSSFSTITSGSTTYTVNALTSAKYGFNGGAFVRLTFFGIYVQPELLFSTRTNEYTVTDVTNQATPVSYVAKQNFNKLDIPVLVGFKLGPLRLNAGPSGSLLINSPKNLITNPDYKNNYNKLTFGYQAGLGFDLLGHLTFDVRYEGSLKKYQNQIQNLTGTKYNLDDRPNAFLFSVGLMF
;
A
#
# COMPACT_ATOMS: atom_id res chain seq x y z
N MET A 1 -17.19 -36.47 -7.75
CA MET A 1 -16.50 -35.20 -7.51
C MET A 1 -15.74 -34.69 -8.74
N LYS A 2 -14.84 -35.47 -9.37
CA LYS A 2 -14.08 -35.04 -10.56
C LYS A 2 -14.96 -34.65 -11.76
N LYS A 3 -16.06 -35.39 -12.01
CA LYS A 3 -17.02 -35.06 -13.10
C LYS A 3 -17.78 -33.77 -12.86
N LEU A 4 -18.10 -33.45 -11.61
CA LEU A 4 -18.74 -32.18 -11.23
C LEU A 4 -17.81 -30.97 -11.46
N LEU A 5 -16.51 -31.11 -11.13
CA LEU A 5 -15.51 -30.10 -11.39
C LEU A 5 -15.32 -29.83 -12.89
N VAL A 6 -15.35 -30.88 -13.72
CA VAL A 6 -15.27 -30.75 -15.18
C VAL A 6 -16.53 -30.05 -15.73
N ILE A 7 -17.71 -30.36 -15.23
CA ILE A 7 -18.96 -29.68 -15.64
C ILE A 7 -18.92 -28.22 -15.24
N ILE A 8 -18.49 -27.89 -14.01
CA ILE A 8 -18.33 -26.50 -13.54
C ILE A 8 -17.31 -25.78 -14.43
N PHE A 9 -16.23 -26.43 -14.78
CA PHE A 9 -15.19 -25.85 -15.65
C PHE A 9 -15.71 -25.60 -17.09
N ILE A 10 -16.50 -26.54 -17.65
CA ILE A 10 -17.13 -26.40 -18.97
C ILE A 10 -18.19 -25.29 -18.94
N VAL A 11 -19.01 -25.21 -17.88
CA VAL A 11 -19.99 -24.12 -17.69
C VAL A 11 -19.30 -22.76 -17.55
N LEU A 12 -18.15 -22.69 -16.87
CA LEU A 12 -17.34 -21.48 -16.78
C LEU A 12 -16.72 -21.07 -18.13
N LEU A 13 -16.41 -22.06 -19.00
CA LEU A 13 -15.90 -21.80 -20.35
C LEU A 13 -17.02 -21.46 -21.36
N SER A 14 -18.24 -21.88 -21.10
CA SER A 14 -19.40 -21.67 -22.00
C SER A 14 -20.18 -20.39 -21.69
N VAL A 15 -19.68 -19.48 -20.83
CA VAL A 15 -20.28 -18.16 -20.59
C VAL A 15 -19.85 -17.23 -21.75
N PRO A 16 -20.59 -17.19 -22.85
CA PRO A 16 -20.19 -16.40 -24.02
C PRO A 16 -20.73 -14.99 -23.90
N ALA A 17 -19.95 -14.08 -24.41
CA ALA A 17 -20.39 -12.82 -25.03
C ALA A 17 -20.91 -11.66 -24.16
N PHE A 18 -21.17 -11.80 -22.85
CA PHE A 18 -21.55 -10.67 -21.99
C PHE A 18 -20.41 -10.22 -21.06
N SER A 19 -19.31 -10.93 -21.01
CA SER A 19 -18.10 -10.53 -20.29
C SER A 19 -17.28 -9.63 -21.19
N GLN A 20 -17.31 -8.33 -20.93
CA GLN A 20 -16.36 -7.41 -21.57
C GLN A 20 -15.05 -7.49 -20.79
N ILE A 21 -14.05 -8.12 -21.39
CA ILE A 21 -12.67 -8.10 -20.89
C ILE A 21 -12.03 -6.83 -21.41
N LYS A 22 -11.56 -5.99 -20.51
CA LYS A 22 -10.81 -4.80 -20.83
C LYS A 22 -9.42 -4.85 -20.19
N PHE A 23 -8.41 -4.55 -20.97
CA PHE A 23 -7.06 -4.32 -20.46
C PHE A 23 -6.85 -2.82 -20.32
N GLY A 24 -6.00 -2.42 -19.41
CA GLY A 24 -5.72 -1.01 -19.26
C GLY A 24 -4.40 -0.76 -18.56
N LEU A 25 -3.90 0.44 -18.78
CA LEU A 25 -2.76 1.01 -18.07
C LEU A 25 -3.28 2.14 -17.20
N LYS A 26 -2.70 2.33 -16.03
CA LYS A 26 -3.05 3.43 -15.13
C LYS A 26 -1.83 4.04 -14.48
N ALA A 27 -1.93 5.32 -14.16
CA ALA A 27 -0.97 6.06 -13.37
C ALA A 27 -1.71 6.95 -12.36
N GLY A 28 -1.07 7.24 -11.25
CA GLY A 28 -1.73 8.01 -10.21
C GLY A 28 -0.77 8.54 -9.16
N VAL A 29 -1.35 9.31 -8.25
CA VAL A 29 -0.70 9.85 -7.07
C VAL A 29 -1.39 9.32 -5.83
N SER A 30 -0.65 9.20 -4.74
CA SER A 30 -1.19 8.85 -3.44
C SER A 30 -0.80 9.89 -2.41
N THR A 31 -1.72 10.16 -1.47
CA THR A 31 -1.40 10.91 -0.26
C THR A 31 -1.33 9.92 0.89
N THR A 32 -0.26 9.93 1.65
CA THR A 32 -0.12 9.05 2.82
C THR A 32 -0.34 9.86 4.08
N SER A 33 -1.28 9.42 4.92
CA SER A 33 -1.43 9.91 6.28
C SER A 33 -0.82 8.86 7.20
N LEU A 34 0.26 9.20 7.87
CA LEU A 34 0.87 8.36 8.90
C LEU A 34 0.18 8.66 10.23
N SER A 35 -0.66 7.75 10.68
CA SER A 35 -1.19 7.79 12.05
C SER A 35 -0.28 6.92 12.91
N MET A 36 0.75 7.51 13.50
CA MET A 36 1.45 6.84 14.59
C MET A 36 0.69 7.10 15.90
N SER A 37 0.13 6.03 16.45
CA SER A 37 -0.62 6.11 17.72
C SER A 37 0.28 6.23 18.94
N SER A 38 1.60 6.21 18.80
CA SER A 38 2.53 6.23 19.93
C SER A 38 3.91 6.74 19.55
N PHE A 39 4.45 7.53 20.44
CA PHE A 39 5.87 7.86 20.50
C PHE A 39 6.63 6.55 20.75
N SER A 40 7.54 6.18 19.88
CA SER A 40 8.43 5.05 20.15
C SER A 40 9.73 5.58 20.72
N THR A 41 9.92 5.36 22.01
CA THR A 41 11.21 5.63 22.67
C THR A 41 12.07 4.38 22.61
N ILE A 42 13.25 4.53 22.07
CA ILE A 42 14.23 3.46 21.88
C ILE A 42 15.42 3.77 22.78
N THR A 43 15.63 2.96 23.81
CA THR A 43 16.78 3.11 24.72
C THR A 43 17.71 1.93 24.57
N SER A 44 18.98 2.18 24.38
CA SER A 44 20.03 1.15 24.38
C SER A 44 21.26 1.68 25.08
N GLY A 45 21.58 1.09 26.21
CA GLY A 45 22.63 1.59 27.11
C GLY A 45 22.30 3.00 27.61
N SER A 46 23.21 3.94 27.41
CA SER A 46 23.04 5.35 27.79
C SER A 46 22.38 6.21 26.71
N THR A 47 22.07 5.66 25.53
CA THR A 47 21.54 6.42 24.41
C THR A 47 20.03 6.22 24.27
N THR A 48 19.26 7.31 24.20
CA THR A 48 17.81 7.29 24.06
C THR A 48 17.37 8.11 22.84
N TYR A 49 16.60 7.50 21.97
CA TYR A 49 16.01 8.16 20.78
C TYR A 49 14.49 8.13 20.88
N THR A 50 13.87 9.25 20.52
CA THR A 50 12.41 9.33 20.32
C THR A 50 12.13 9.46 18.82
N VAL A 51 11.30 8.59 18.29
CA VAL A 51 10.90 8.58 16.88
C VAL A 51 9.44 8.99 16.75
N ASN A 52 9.18 10.04 16.00
CA ASN A 52 7.86 10.55 15.68
C ASN A 52 7.63 10.55 14.18
N ALA A 53 6.45 10.12 13.72
CA ALA A 53 6.06 10.35 12.35
C ALA A 53 5.72 11.83 12.13
N LEU A 54 6.23 12.41 11.05
CA LEU A 54 5.78 13.72 10.61
C LEU A 54 4.37 13.58 10.04
N THR A 55 3.42 14.31 10.61
CA THR A 55 2.00 14.28 10.22
C THR A 55 1.74 14.96 8.85
N SER A 56 2.78 15.45 8.20
CA SER A 56 2.66 16.08 6.89
C SER A 56 2.29 15.05 5.83
N ALA A 57 1.22 15.32 5.08
CA ALA A 57 0.81 14.49 3.96
C ALA A 57 1.96 14.40 2.95
N LYS A 58 2.41 13.17 2.67
CA LYS A 58 3.44 12.90 1.67
C LYS A 58 2.81 12.31 0.42
N TYR A 59 3.36 12.71 -0.71
CA TYR A 59 2.91 12.24 -2.00
C TYR A 59 3.72 11.01 -2.41
N GLY A 60 3.02 10.06 -3.01
CA GLY A 60 3.61 8.92 -3.70
C GLY A 60 3.09 8.87 -5.12
N PHE A 61 3.76 8.06 -5.94
CA PHE A 61 3.33 7.78 -7.31
C PHE A 61 3.04 6.29 -7.44
N ASN A 62 2.07 5.94 -8.26
CA ASN A 62 1.79 4.58 -8.64
C ASN A 62 1.50 4.50 -10.13
N GLY A 63 1.80 3.35 -10.73
CA GLY A 63 1.51 3.11 -12.14
C GLY A 63 1.68 1.65 -12.49
N GLY A 64 0.90 1.19 -13.47
CA GLY A 64 0.94 -0.20 -13.91
C GLY A 64 -0.22 -0.57 -14.79
N ALA A 65 -0.57 -1.86 -14.77
CA ALA A 65 -1.58 -2.45 -15.62
C ALA A 65 -2.73 -3.06 -14.81
N PHE A 66 -3.88 -3.16 -15.43
CA PHE A 66 -5.04 -3.86 -14.88
C PHE A 66 -5.80 -4.61 -15.96
N VAL A 67 -6.54 -5.61 -15.51
CA VAL A 67 -7.54 -6.31 -16.32
C VAL A 67 -8.89 -6.14 -15.62
N ARG A 68 -9.93 -5.82 -16.39
CA ARG A 68 -11.30 -5.71 -15.86
C ARG A 68 -12.19 -6.72 -16.57
N LEU A 69 -12.78 -7.60 -15.80
CA LEU A 69 -13.77 -8.59 -16.24
C LEU A 69 -15.12 -8.13 -15.75
N THR A 70 -16.01 -7.71 -16.67
CA THR A 70 -17.34 -7.20 -16.31
C THR A 70 -18.41 -8.21 -16.71
N PHE A 71 -19.33 -8.52 -15.78
CA PHE A 71 -20.44 -9.42 -15.99
C PHE A 71 -21.70 -8.90 -15.27
N PHE A 72 -22.76 -8.61 -16.00
CA PHE A 72 -24.03 -8.08 -15.47
C PHE A 72 -23.87 -6.86 -14.51
N GLY A 73 -22.98 -5.94 -14.86
CA GLY A 73 -22.74 -4.76 -14.03
C GLY A 73 -21.83 -4.98 -12.82
N ILE A 74 -21.52 -6.23 -12.49
CA ILE A 74 -20.48 -6.59 -11.52
C ILE A 74 -19.16 -6.74 -12.26
N TYR A 75 -18.05 -6.33 -11.65
CA TYR A 75 -16.75 -6.56 -12.24
C TYR A 75 -15.72 -7.03 -11.21
N VAL A 76 -14.70 -7.72 -11.71
CA VAL A 76 -13.48 -8.07 -10.98
C VAL A 76 -12.32 -7.42 -11.70
N GLN A 77 -11.45 -6.78 -10.94
CA GLN A 77 -10.33 -6.02 -11.51
C GLN A 77 -9.04 -6.32 -10.72
N PRO A 78 -8.27 -7.34 -11.12
CA PRO A 78 -6.89 -7.49 -10.67
C PRO A 78 -6.01 -6.41 -11.31
N GLU A 79 -5.07 -5.90 -10.53
CA GLU A 79 -4.11 -4.88 -10.96
C GLU A 79 -2.70 -5.29 -10.54
N LEU A 80 -1.72 -4.82 -11.28
CA LEU A 80 -0.30 -4.92 -10.96
C LEU A 80 0.29 -3.50 -11.05
N LEU A 81 0.62 -2.93 -9.90
CA LEU A 81 1.04 -1.54 -9.79
C LEU A 81 2.41 -1.45 -9.14
N PHE A 82 3.32 -0.74 -9.78
CA PHE A 82 4.52 -0.26 -9.13
C PHE A 82 4.18 1.02 -8.36
N SER A 83 4.54 1.10 -7.10
CA SER A 83 4.30 2.30 -6.28
C SER A 83 5.57 2.73 -5.55
N THR A 84 5.74 4.04 -5.42
CA THR A 84 6.79 4.66 -4.63
C THR A 84 6.17 5.63 -3.64
N ARG A 85 6.63 5.57 -2.39
CA ARG A 85 6.19 6.45 -1.30
C ARG A 85 7.37 6.87 -0.46
N THR A 86 7.35 8.13 -0.03
CA THR A 86 8.34 8.67 0.90
C THR A 86 7.67 8.93 2.25
N ASN A 87 8.19 8.33 3.30
CA ASN A 87 7.79 8.60 4.67
C ASN A 87 8.87 9.44 5.36
N GLU A 88 8.48 10.42 6.15
CA GLU A 88 9.41 11.24 6.93
C GLU A 88 9.12 11.04 8.42
N TYR A 89 10.20 10.91 9.18
CA TYR A 89 10.18 10.72 10.63
C TYR A 89 11.08 11.76 11.27
N THR A 90 10.64 12.34 12.38
CA THR A 90 11.52 13.14 13.23
C THR A 90 12.17 12.21 14.25
N VAL A 91 13.47 12.09 14.20
CA VAL A 91 14.26 11.34 15.18
C VAL A 91 14.92 12.36 16.10
N THR A 92 14.63 12.26 17.38
CA THR A 92 15.23 13.13 18.42
C THR A 92 16.13 12.29 19.30
N ASP A 93 17.40 12.64 19.36
CA ASP A 93 18.35 12.11 20.33
C ASP A 93 18.14 12.85 21.63
N VAL A 94 17.63 12.14 22.63
CA VAL A 94 17.37 12.65 23.98
C VAL A 94 18.34 12.08 25.01
N THR A 95 19.45 11.51 24.58
CA THR A 95 20.51 11.00 25.44
C THR A 95 21.01 12.07 26.42
N ASN A 96 21.18 13.29 25.91
CA ASN A 96 21.41 14.47 26.73
C ASN A 96 20.12 15.30 26.81
N GLN A 97 19.37 15.19 27.91
CA GLN A 97 18.10 15.89 28.11
C GLN A 97 18.23 17.43 28.10
N ALA A 98 19.42 17.96 28.39
CA ALA A 98 19.66 19.41 28.37
C ALA A 98 19.81 19.97 26.95
N THR A 99 20.25 19.15 25.99
CA THR A 99 20.47 19.55 24.59
C THR A 99 20.02 18.46 23.62
N PRO A 100 18.70 18.26 23.42
CA PRO A 100 18.21 17.27 22.48
C PRO A 100 18.50 17.70 21.04
N VAL A 101 18.97 16.76 20.22
CA VAL A 101 19.26 16.99 18.80
C VAL A 101 18.21 16.26 17.95
N SER A 102 17.50 17.02 17.12
CA SER A 102 16.48 16.45 16.22
C SER A 102 16.92 16.51 14.77
N TYR A 103 16.65 15.45 14.01
CA TYR A 103 16.83 15.42 12.56
C TYR A 103 15.67 14.71 11.88
N VAL A 104 15.46 15.03 10.59
CA VAL A 104 14.41 14.38 9.77
C VAL A 104 15.02 13.23 8.99
N ALA A 105 14.54 12.03 9.25
CA ALA A 105 14.90 10.83 8.51
C ALA A 105 13.85 10.55 7.42
N LYS A 106 14.30 10.42 6.16
CA LYS A 106 13.46 10.10 5.01
C LYS A 106 13.64 8.65 4.61
N GLN A 107 12.52 7.94 4.46
CA GLN A 107 12.51 6.55 3.99
C GLN A 107 11.69 6.43 2.71
N ASN A 108 12.31 5.93 1.66
CA ASN A 108 11.68 5.66 0.38
C ASN A 108 11.30 4.18 0.30
N PHE A 109 10.03 3.92 0.04
CA PHE A 109 9.46 2.60 -0.13
C PHE A 109 9.06 2.40 -1.59
N ASN A 110 9.69 1.45 -2.27
CA ASN A 110 9.27 1.00 -3.59
C ASN A 110 8.59 -0.37 -3.44
N LYS A 111 7.36 -0.47 -3.93
CA LYS A 111 6.51 -1.64 -3.74
C LYS A 111 5.89 -2.06 -5.05
N LEU A 112 5.60 -3.34 -5.14
CA LEU A 112 4.72 -3.92 -6.14
C LEU A 112 3.39 -4.22 -5.45
N ASP A 113 2.34 -3.49 -5.81
CA ASP A 113 1.01 -3.64 -5.24
C ASP A 113 0.14 -4.48 -6.19
N ILE A 114 -0.57 -5.46 -5.62
CA ILE A 114 -1.42 -6.40 -6.34
C ILE A 114 -2.81 -6.36 -5.71
N PRO A 115 -3.61 -5.32 -5.95
CA PRO A 115 -5.00 -5.30 -5.53
C PRO A 115 -5.86 -6.17 -6.44
N VAL A 116 -6.85 -6.85 -5.84
CA VAL A 116 -7.92 -7.56 -6.55
C VAL A 116 -9.24 -6.94 -6.12
N LEU A 117 -9.83 -6.13 -6.98
CA LEU A 117 -11.02 -5.36 -6.68
C LEU A 117 -12.26 -6.03 -7.26
N VAL A 118 -13.32 -6.06 -6.47
CA VAL A 118 -14.67 -6.42 -6.91
C VAL A 118 -15.52 -5.16 -6.82
N GLY A 119 -16.36 -4.92 -7.81
CA GLY A 119 -17.18 -3.72 -7.82
C GLY A 119 -18.43 -3.82 -8.66
N PHE A 120 -19.24 -2.78 -8.55
CA PHE A 120 -20.46 -2.58 -9.33
C PHE A 120 -20.28 -1.40 -10.28
N LYS A 121 -20.79 -1.56 -11.49
CA LYS A 121 -20.83 -0.53 -12.51
C LYS A 121 -22.28 -0.03 -12.67
N LEU A 122 -22.48 1.26 -12.40
CA LEU A 122 -23.74 1.98 -12.53
C LEU A 122 -23.59 3.06 -13.62
N GLY A 123 -23.76 2.64 -14.88
CA GLY A 123 -23.45 3.51 -16.00
C GLY A 123 -21.95 3.86 -16.05
N PRO A 124 -21.59 5.14 -16.00
CA PRO A 124 -20.19 5.57 -15.95
C PRO A 124 -19.54 5.44 -14.56
N LEU A 125 -20.37 5.41 -13.51
CA LEU A 125 -19.89 5.32 -12.12
C LEU A 125 -19.57 3.88 -11.72
N ARG A 126 -18.59 3.72 -10.86
CA ARG A 126 -18.18 2.43 -10.30
C ARG A 126 -17.94 2.56 -8.79
N LEU A 127 -18.39 1.54 -8.08
CA LEU A 127 -18.03 1.30 -6.68
C LEU A 127 -17.13 0.07 -6.63
N ASN A 128 -16.06 0.10 -5.88
CA ASN A 128 -15.18 -1.05 -5.75
C ASN A 128 -14.58 -1.19 -4.35
N ALA A 129 -14.30 -2.42 -4.00
CA ALA A 129 -13.53 -2.76 -2.82
C ALA A 129 -12.82 -4.10 -3.04
N GLY A 130 -11.73 -4.33 -2.32
CA GLY A 130 -11.05 -5.62 -2.35
C GLY A 130 -9.75 -5.65 -1.58
N PRO A 131 -9.18 -6.86 -1.42
CA PRO A 131 -7.88 -7.05 -0.79
C PRO A 131 -6.76 -6.49 -1.67
N SER A 132 -5.68 -6.08 -1.03
CA SER A 132 -4.44 -5.65 -1.69
C SER A 132 -3.25 -6.32 -1.02
N GLY A 133 -2.42 -6.98 -1.83
CA GLY A 133 -1.10 -7.45 -1.43
C GLY A 133 -0.04 -6.47 -1.87
N SER A 134 0.96 -6.20 -1.03
CA SER A 134 2.08 -5.32 -1.36
C SER A 134 3.40 -6.02 -1.08
N LEU A 135 4.25 -6.09 -2.10
CA LEU A 135 5.59 -6.66 -2.02
C LEU A 135 6.62 -5.52 -2.02
N LEU A 136 7.41 -5.43 -0.96
CA LEU A 136 8.49 -4.44 -0.85
C LEU A 136 9.67 -4.86 -1.74
N ILE A 137 10.06 -3.99 -2.68
CA ILE A 137 11.13 -4.26 -3.65
C ILE A 137 12.48 -3.80 -3.11
N ASN A 138 12.51 -2.67 -2.39
CA ASN A 138 13.74 -2.13 -1.82
C ASN A 138 13.71 -2.14 -0.29
N SER A 139 14.89 -2.19 0.32
CA SER A 139 15.04 -1.95 1.76
C SER A 139 15.26 -0.46 2.00
N PRO A 140 14.35 0.22 2.71
CA PRO A 140 14.52 1.62 3.06
C PRO A 140 15.77 1.85 3.92
N LYS A 141 16.30 3.06 3.91
CA LYS A 141 17.45 3.42 4.76
C LYS A 141 17.09 3.32 6.24
N ASN A 142 18.06 2.99 7.07
CA ASN A 142 17.88 2.97 8.52
C ASN A 142 17.43 4.34 9.04
N LEU A 143 16.48 4.36 9.99
CA LEU A 143 16.02 5.59 10.65
C LEU A 143 17.11 6.18 11.55
N ILE A 144 17.86 5.31 12.22
CA ILE A 144 18.93 5.69 13.13
C ILE A 144 20.25 5.48 12.39
N THR A 145 21.07 6.52 12.35
CA THR A 145 22.36 6.53 11.64
C THR A 145 23.41 5.66 12.35
N ASN A 146 23.16 5.30 13.63
CA ASN A 146 24.06 4.44 14.39
C ASN A 146 24.08 3.02 13.81
N PRO A 147 25.24 2.44 13.43
CA PRO A 147 25.38 1.12 12.83
C PRO A 147 24.92 -0.03 13.74
N ASP A 148 24.77 0.23 15.04
CA ASP A 148 24.30 -0.76 16.03
C ASP A 148 22.82 -1.08 15.91
N TYR A 149 22.07 -0.37 15.07
CA TYR A 149 20.65 -0.55 14.87
C TYR A 149 20.34 -1.04 13.45
N LYS A 150 19.60 -2.15 13.34
CA LYS A 150 19.10 -2.69 12.07
C LYS A 150 17.59 -2.64 12.03
N ASN A 151 17.05 -2.14 10.93
CA ASN A 151 15.62 -2.16 10.65
C ASN A 151 15.26 -3.45 9.89
N ASN A 152 14.30 -4.21 10.42
CA ASN A 152 13.71 -5.34 9.73
C ASN A 152 12.34 -4.97 9.16
N TYR A 153 12.15 -5.17 7.86
CA TYR A 153 10.91 -4.88 7.16
C TYR A 153 10.21 -6.17 6.71
N ASN A 154 8.89 -6.19 6.82
CA ASN A 154 8.09 -7.25 6.20
C ASN A 154 8.08 -7.04 4.69
N LYS A 155 8.61 -8.01 3.95
CA LYS A 155 8.62 -7.95 2.48
C LYS A 155 7.20 -8.03 1.89
N LEU A 156 6.30 -8.77 2.53
CA LEU A 156 4.92 -8.96 2.07
C LEU A 156 3.94 -8.45 3.11
N THR A 157 3.11 -7.50 2.71
CA THR A 157 2.06 -6.91 3.54
C THR A 157 0.71 -7.05 2.86
N PHE A 158 -0.36 -7.07 3.67
CA PHE A 158 -1.73 -7.16 3.19
C PHE A 158 -2.54 -5.99 3.70
N GLY A 159 -3.42 -5.51 2.83
CA GLY A 159 -4.33 -4.41 3.09
C GLY A 159 -5.64 -4.60 2.36
N TYR A 160 -6.39 -3.54 2.28
CA TYR A 160 -7.61 -3.45 1.49
C TYR A 160 -7.68 -2.09 0.80
N GLN A 161 -8.39 -2.06 -0.31
CA GLN A 161 -8.74 -0.82 -1.00
C GLN A 161 -10.25 -0.76 -1.17
N ALA A 162 -10.81 0.45 -1.07
CA ALA A 162 -12.22 0.72 -1.37
C ALA A 162 -12.34 2.11 -1.99
N GLY A 163 -13.23 2.28 -2.96
CA GLY A 163 -13.34 3.57 -3.62
C GLY A 163 -14.38 3.66 -4.72
N LEU A 164 -14.29 4.80 -5.40
CA LEU A 164 -15.15 5.20 -6.49
C LEU A 164 -14.33 5.25 -7.78
N GLY A 165 -14.96 4.93 -8.89
CA GLY A 165 -14.41 5.12 -10.22
C GLY A 165 -15.41 5.76 -11.16
N PHE A 166 -14.90 6.36 -12.21
CA PHE A 166 -15.67 6.97 -13.27
C PHE A 166 -15.07 6.59 -14.62
N ASP A 167 -15.88 5.99 -15.50
CA ASP A 167 -15.45 5.61 -16.85
C ASP A 167 -15.99 6.62 -17.85
N LEU A 168 -15.09 7.25 -18.62
CA LEU A 168 -15.43 8.21 -19.64
C LEU A 168 -15.18 7.61 -21.04
N LEU A 169 -16.18 7.69 -21.90
CA LEU A 169 -16.14 7.25 -23.32
C LEU A 169 -15.69 5.78 -23.49
N GLY A 170 -15.75 4.97 -22.42
CA GLY A 170 -15.37 3.57 -22.48
C GLY A 170 -13.86 3.28 -22.55
N HIS A 171 -13.02 4.32 -22.65
CA HIS A 171 -11.57 4.20 -22.75
C HIS A 171 -10.81 4.85 -21.59
N LEU A 172 -11.32 5.94 -21.04
CA LEU A 172 -10.72 6.62 -19.89
C LEU A 172 -11.36 6.16 -18.60
N THR A 173 -10.56 5.96 -17.57
CA THR A 173 -11.03 5.61 -16.22
C THR A 173 -10.34 6.48 -15.18
N PHE A 174 -11.12 6.97 -14.24
CA PHE A 174 -10.66 7.75 -13.10
C PHE A 174 -11.02 6.97 -11.84
N ASP A 175 -10.10 6.88 -10.88
CA ASP A 175 -10.34 6.21 -9.62
C ASP A 175 -9.91 7.08 -8.44
N VAL A 176 -10.75 7.14 -7.42
CA VAL A 176 -10.42 7.67 -6.09
C VAL A 176 -10.63 6.55 -5.10
N ARG A 177 -9.56 6.13 -4.42
CA ARG A 177 -9.59 4.98 -3.51
C ARG A 177 -8.94 5.32 -2.18
N TYR A 178 -9.46 4.71 -1.14
CA TYR A 178 -8.83 4.62 0.15
C TYR A 178 -8.12 3.28 0.26
N GLU A 179 -6.87 3.30 0.71
CA GLU A 179 -6.08 2.11 1.04
C GLU A 179 -5.83 2.06 2.54
N GLY A 180 -6.20 0.94 3.16
CA GLY A 180 -5.95 0.66 4.56
C GLY A 180 -5.07 -0.58 4.72
N SER A 181 -4.14 -0.55 5.68
CA SER A 181 -3.26 -1.67 5.99
C SER A 181 -3.88 -2.56 7.06
N LEU A 182 -4.00 -3.88 6.79
CA LEU A 182 -4.46 -4.89 7.75
C LEU A 182 -3.31 -5.39 8.62
N LYS A 183 -2.11 -5.50 8.06
CA LYS A 183 -0.89 -5.87 8.79
C LYS A 183 -0.06 -4.64 9.06
N LYS A 184 0.51 -4.61 10.27
CA LYS A 184 1.54 -3.62 10.62
C LYS A 184 2.72 -3.79 9.68
N TYR A 185 3.20 -2.71 9.10
CA TYR A 185 4.54 -2.64 8.54
C TYR A 185 5.48 -2.68 9.75
N GLN A 186 5.70 -3.86 10.33
CA GLN A 186 6.53 -3.97 11.51
C GLN A 186 7.97 -3.64 11.16
N ASN A 187 8.32 -2.38 11.35
CA ASN A 187 9.69 -1.97 11.48
C ASN A 187 10.14 -2.38 12.88
N GLN A 188 10.77 -3.53 13.00
CA GLN A 188 11.49 -3.88 14.21
C GLN A 188 12.86 -3.20 14.11
N ILE A 189 13.13 -2.29 15.01
CA ILE A 189 14.49 -1.81 15.24
C ILE A 189 15.10 -2.78 16.25
N GLN A 190 16.16 -3.48 15.83
CA GLN A 190 16.88 -4.40 16.69
C GLN A 190 18.23 -3.76 17.04
N ASN A 191 18.57 -3.71 18.34
CA ASN A 191 19.89 -3.32 18.79
C ASN A 191 20.85 -4.52 18.80
N LEU A 192 22.14 -4.29 19.02
CA LEU A 192 23.16 -5.35 19.09
C LEU A 192 22.90 -6.38 20.19
N THR A 193 22.16 -6.02 21.25
CA THR A 193 21.78 -6.92 22.35
C THR A 193 20.57 -7.79 22.02
N GLY A 194 20.01 -7.69 20.77
CA GLY A 194 18.87 -8.49 20.33
C GLY A 194 17.50 -7.95 20.76
N THR A 195 17.42 -6.85 21.49
CA THR A 195 16.17 -6.24 21.91
C THR A 195 15.43 -5.67 20.69
N LYS A 196 14.17 -6.06 20.53
CA LYS A 196 13.32 -5.66 19.41
C LYS A 196 12.32 -4.59 19.86
N TYR A 197 12.33 -3.45 19.19
CA TYR A 197 11.37 -2.37 19.36
C TYR A 197 10.38 -2.40 18.20
N ASN A 198 9.09 -2.54 18.50
CA ASN A 198 8.03 -2.57 17.50
C ASN A 198 7.56 -1.14 17.21
N LEU A 199 7.65 -0.71 15.96
CA LEU A 199 6.99 0.50 15.48
C LEU A 199 5.62 0.09 14.92
N ASP A 200 4.53 0.59 15.50
CA ASP A 200 3.17 0.34 14.99
C ASP A 200 2.84 1.37 13.91
N ASP A 201 3.28 1.10 12.69
CA ASP A 201 3.01 1.95 11.53
C ASP A 201 1.97 1.28 10.63
N ARG A 202 0.78 1.90 10.53
CA ARG A 202 -0.30 1.51 9.61
C ARG A 202 -0.60 2.68 8.68
N PRO A 203 0.19 2.85 7.62
CA PRO A 203 -0.06 3.94 6.69
C PRO A 203 -1.39 3.71 5.96
N ASN A 204 -2.29 4.68 6.08
CA ASN A 204 -3.47 4.79 5.26
C ASN A 204 -3.18 5.77 4.13
N ALA A 205 -3.80 5.57 2.98
CA ALA A 205 -3.56 6.44 1.83
C ALA A 205 -4.85 6.67 1.03
N PHE A 206 -4.97 7.87 0.48
CA PHE A 206 -5.88 8.12 -0.63
C PHE A 206 -5.10 8.02 -1.94
N LEU A 207 -5.66 7.29 -2.89
CA LEU A 207 -5.10 7.05 -4.21
C LEU A 207 -5.99 7.74 -5.25
N PHE A 208 -5.38 8.54 -6.10
CA PHE A 208 -6.03 9.19 -7.23
C PHE A 208 -5.35 8.69 -8.50
N SER A 209 -6.07 8.09 -9.41
CA SER A 209 -5.48 7.53 -10.62
C SER A 209 -6.33 7.75 -11.85
N VAL A 210 -5.64 7.85 -12.98
CA VAL A 210 -6.20 7.92 -14.32
C VAL A 210 -5.67 6.74 -15.12
N GLY A 211 -6.52 6.11 -15.90
CA GLY A 211 -6.15 4.99 -16.75
C GLY A 211 -6.75 5.05 -18.13
N LEU A 212 -6.10 4.34 -19.04
CA LEU A 212 -6.56 4.07 -20.41
C LEU A 212 -6.94 2.60 -20.50
N MET A 213 -8.12 2.32 -21.08
CA MET A 213 -8.66 0.98 -21.32
C MET A 213 -8.72 0.67 -22.81
N PHE A 214 -8.42 -0.56 -23.14
CA PHE A 214 -8.43 -1.10 -24.51
C PHE A 214 -9.40 -2.26 -24.64
#